data_7f7845c0758ab4e9788ac3e984d8e7f3
#
_entry.id   7f7845c0758ab4e9788ac3e984d8e7f3
#
_cell.length_a   1.000
_cell.length_b   1.000
_cell.length_c   1.000
_cell.angle_alpha   90.00
_cell.angle_beta   90.00
_cell.angle_gamma   90.00
#
_symmetry.space_group_name_H-M   'P 1'
#
loop_
_entity.id
_entity.type
_entity.pdbx_description
1 polymer ?
#
loop_
_entity_poly.entity_id
_entity_poly.type
_entity_poly.pdbx_seq_one_letter_code
_entity_poly.pdbx_strand_id
1 'polypeptide(L)'
;LTGGVERAAAMLAARNKRRAGATTDTLPDAGCLYLPARLGERVYGVAGVDVTGGTPDTFESSILQSILGECALALENIRNVREREQTALLAQGEQLRANLLRSISHDLRTPLTAISGNASNLLSNGDKLDDAARTAIYADIHDDALWLINLVENLLFVTRIEDGRMKIRLTTELVDEVVCE
;
A
#
# COMPACT_ATOMS: atom_id res chain seq x y z
N LEU A 1 -1.09 -33.60 0.20
CA LEU A 1 -1.52 -34.08 1.55
C LEU A 1 -2.95 -34.60 1.45
N THR A 2 -3.10 -35.87 1.03
CA THR A 2 -4.42 -36.46 0.71
C THR A 2 -5.07 -37.18 1.89
N GLY A 3 -4.39 -37.31 3.03
CA GLY A 3 -4.91 -38.02 4.22
C GLY A 3 -4.96 -37.10 5.44
N GLY A 4 -5.94 -37.32 6.32
CA GLY A 4 -6.07 -36.59 7.59
C GLY A 4 -4.84 -36.74 8.50
N VAL A 5 -4.22 -37.92 8.49
CA VAL A 5 -3.02 -38.25 9.29
C VAL A 5 -1.80 -37.47 8.78
N GLU A 6 -1.60 -37.38 7.47
CA GLU A 6 -0.52 -36.64 6.84
C GLU A 6 -0.58 -35.14 7.18
N ARG A 7 -1.77 -34.57 7.07
CA ARG A 7 -1.99 -33.18 7.44
C ARG A 7 -1.75 -32.94 8.93
N ALA A 8 -2.19 -33.83 9.79
CA ALA A 8 -1.98 -33.75 11.24
C ALA A 8 -0.49 -33.81 11.58
N ALA A 9 0.26 -34.74 10.96
CA ALA A 9 1.70 -34.87 11.16
C ALA A 9 2.47 -33.61 10.71
N ALA A 10 2.15 -33.08 9.54
CA ALA A 10 2.73 -31.83 9.06
C ALA A 10 2.43 -30.65 10.00
N MET A 11 1.18 -30.52 10.48
CA MET A 11 0.80 -29.45 11.43
C MET A 11 1.52 -29.61 12.78
N LEU A 12 1.70 -30.82 13.27
CA LEU A 12 2.44 -31.08 14.51
C LEU A 12 3.93 -30.80 14.33
N ALA A 13 4.52 -31.13 13.18
CA ALA A 13 5.90 -30.79 12.88
C ALA A 13 6.11 -29.26 12.87
N ALA A 14 5.17 -28.50 12.27
CA ALA A 14 5.21 -27.05 12.29
C ALA A 14 5.06 -26.46 13.69
N ARG A 15 4.06 -26.94 14.45
CA ARG A 15 3.73 -26.43 15.78
C ARG A 15 4.81 -26.71 16.81
N ASN A 16 5.30 -27.97 16.83
CA ASN A 16 6.29 -28.41 17.79
C ASN A 16 7.72 -28.08 17.36
N LYS A 17 7.90 -27.58 16.12
CA LYS A 17 9.22 -27.24 15.55
C LYS A 17 10.19 -28.42 15.53
N ARG A 18 9.64 -29.63 15.46
CA ARG A 18 10.37 -30.91 15.48
C ARG A 18 9.80 -31.84 14.41
N ARG A 19 10.58 -32.85 14.04
CA ARG A 19 10.15 -33.89 13.11
C ARG A 19 8.91 -34.62 13.66
N ALA A 20 7.98 -34.98 12.78
CA ALA A 20 6.80 -35.80 13.10
C ALA A 20 6.45 -36.72 11.91
N GLY A 21 5.59 -37.69 12.12
CA GLY A 21 5.21 -38.66 11.10
C GLY A 21 6.02 -39.93 11.15
N ALA A 22 6.15 -40.61 10.03
CA ALA A 22 6.83 -41.90 9.92
C ALA A 22 8.21 -41.85 10.59
N THR A 23 8.55 -42.96 11.27
CA THR A 23 9.83 -43.13 12.00
C THR A 23 10.02 -42.18 13.20
N THR A 24 8.96 -41.54 13.69
CA THR A 24 8.98 -40.69 14.89
C THR A 24 7.95 -41.19 15.91
N ASP A 25 8.09 -40.74 17.17
CA ASP A 25 7.09 -41.03 18.23
C ASP A 25 5.78 -40.21 18.05
N THR A 26 5.75 -39.28 17.09
CA THR A 26 4.61 -38.40 16.84
C THR A 26 3.92 -38.76 15.52
N LEU A 27 2.80 -39.46 15.59
CA LEU A 27 2.03 -39.99 14.46
C LEU A 27 2.85 -40.93 13.55
N PRO A 28 3.34 -42.07 14.09
CA PRO A 28 4.17 -43.02 13.33
C PRO A 28 3.46 -43.66 12.14
N ASP A 29 2.12 -43.67 12.14
CA ASP A 29 1.28 -44.22 11.06
C ASP A 29 1.17 -43.34 9.82
N ALA A 30 1.80 -42.14 9.81
CA ALA A 30 1.90 -41.32 8.64
C ALA A 30 2.83 -41.96 7.59
N GLY A 31 2.53 -41.82 6.31
CA GLY A 31 3.34 -42.35 5.20
C GLY A 31 4.65 -41.61 4.98
N CYS A 32 4.75 -40.34 5.45
CA CYS A 32 5.93 -39.50 5.29
C CYS A 32 6.52 -39.04 6.61
N LEU A 33 7.83 -38.81 6.60
CA LEU A 33 8.54 -38.04 7.65
C LEU A 33 8.43 -36.56 7.37
N TYR A 34 7.88 -35.81 8.31
CA TYR A 34 7.70 -34.36 8.20
C TYR A 34 8.77 -33.61 8.96
N LEU A 35 9.51 -32.73 8.22
CA LEU A 35 10.61 -31.96 8.73
C LEU A 35 10.29 -30.43 8.61
N PRO A 36 10.37 -29.66 9.69
CA PRO A 36 10.12 -28.23 9.62
C PRO A 36 11.30 -27.47 9.02
N ALA A 37 11.06 -26.69 7.98
CA ALA A 37 11.97 -25.66 7.50
C ALA A 37 11.88 -24.45 8.44
N ARG A 38 12.85 -24.29 9.33
CA ARG A 38 12.84 -23.26 10.38
C ARG A 38 14.14 -22.49 10.45
N LEU A 39 14.02 -21.23 10.89
CA LEU A 39 15.14 -20.38 11.25
C LEU A 39 14.91 -19.87 12.68
N GLY A 40 15.76 -20.29 13.63
CA GLY A 40 15.52 -20.05 15.04
C GLY A 40 14.16 -20.60 15.50
N GLU A 41 13.33 -19.72 16.04
CA GLU A 41 12.00 -20.06 16.55
C GLU A 41 10.89 -20.03 15.49
N ARG A 42 11.16 -19.52 14.30
CA ARG A 42 10.15 -19.38 13.24
C ARG A 42 10.20 -20.54 12.26
N VAL A 43 9.03 -21.09 11.95
CA VAL A 43 8.83 -22.12 10.92
C VAL A 43 8.24 -21.46 9.68
N TYR A 44 8.87 -21.68 8.53
CA TYR A 44 8.50 -21.12 7.23
C TYR A 44 7.74 -22.13 6.37
N GLY A 45 7.92 -23.41 6.65
CA GLY A 45 7.26 -24.49 5.93
C GLY A 45 7.56 -25.85 6.55
N VAL A 46 6.96 -26.89 5.99
CA VAL A 46 7.23 -28.28 6.38
C VAL A 46 7.43 -29.11 5.12
N ALA A 47 8.51 -29.84 5.05
CA ALA A 47 8.76 -30.79 3.98
C ALA A 47 8.35 -32.22 4.43
N GLY A 48 7.62 -32.92 3.57
CA GLY A 48 7.34 -34.37 3.73
C GLY A 48 8.33 -35.16 2.90
N VAL A 49 8.99 -36.10 3.53
CA VAL A 49 9.93 -37.06 2.92
C VAL A 49 9.30 -38.42 2.92
N ASP A 50 9.16 -39.06 1.75
CA ASP A 50 8.73 -40.45 1.64
C ASP A 50 9.83 -41.37 2.15
N VAL A 51 9.47 -42.22 3.08
CA VAL A 51 10.40 -43.17 3.73
C VAL A 51 10.10 -44.63 3.38
N THR A 52 9.29 -44.87 2.33
CA THR A 52 8.98 -46.25 1.86
C THR A 52 10.23 -47.00 1.39
N GLY A 53 11.25 -46.30 0.94
CA GLY A 53 12.55 -46.86 0.55
C GLY A 53 13.55 -47.08 1.70
N GLY A 54 13.19 -46.71 2.91
CA GLY A 54 14.04 -46.75 4.10
C GLY A 54 14.06 -45.43 4.87
N THR A 55 14.51 -45.50 6.11
CA THR A 55 14.67 -44.28 6.93
C THR A 55 15.98 -43.61 6.59
N PRO A 56 15.97 -42.26 6.44
CA PRO A 56 17.20 -41.50 6.22
C PRO A 56 18.24 -41.77 7.30
N ASP A 57 19.46 -42.08 6.88
CA ASP A 57 20.58 -42.26 7.81
C ASP A 57 21.00 -40.90 8.44
N THR A 58 22.02 -40.94 9.29
CA THR A 58 22.50 -39.74 10.01
C THR A 58 23.06 -38.69 9.03
N PHE A 59 23.72 -39.12 7.96
CA PHE A 59 24.29 -38.25 6.97
C PHE A 59 23.21 -37.61 6.09
N GLU A 60 22.28 -38.40 5.58
CA GLU A 60 21.12 -37.94 4.80
C GLU A 60 20.24 -36.98 5.60
N SER A 61 20.00 -37.31 6.89
CA SER A 61 19.26 -36.42 7.80
C SER A 61 19.95 -35.08 8.00
N SER A 62 21.28 -35.05 8.05
CA SER A 62 22.07 -33.82 8.16
C SER A 62 21.96 -32.97 6.90
N ILE A 63 22.03 -33.60 5.72
CA ILE A 63 21.85 -32.90 4.43
C ILE A 63 20.44 -32.32 4.32
N LEU A 64 19.39 -33.09 4.65
CA LEU A 64 18.01 -32.64 4.64
C LEU A 64 17.80 -31.40 5.55
N GLN A 65 18.38 -31.45 6.77
CA GLN A 65 18.31 -30.31 7.68
C GLN A 65 19.03 -29.07 7.14
N SER A 66 20.18 -29.26 6.50
CA SER A 66 20.93 -28.17 5.87
C SER A 66 20.11 -27.52 4.74
N ILE A 67 19.56 -28.35 3.84
CA ILE A 67 18.72 -27.85 2.73
C ILE A 67 17.49 -27.11 3.27
N LEU A 68 16.82 -27.66 4.29
CA LEU A 68 15.65 -27.01 4.88
C LEU A 68 16.01 -25.70 5.60
N GLY A 69 17.20 -25.61 6.18
CA GLY A 69 17.75 -24.38 6.74
C GLY A 69 17.96 -23.30 5.67
N GLU A 70 18.56 -23.67 4.53
CA GLU A 70 18.73 -22.77 3.39
C GLU A 70 17.38 -22.34 2.79
N CYS A 71 16.44 -23.26 2.67
CA CYS A 71 15.07 -22.92 2.23
C CYS A 71 14.38 -21.95 3.19
N ALA A 72 14.52 -22.17 4.51
CA ALA A 72 13.95 -21.27 5.50
C ALA A 72 14.57 -19.87 5.42
N LEU A 73 15.89 -19.78 5.23
CA LEU A 73 16.59 -18.51 5.05
C LEU A 73 16.14 -17.77 3.78
N ALA A 74 15.99 -18.51 2.66
CA ALA A 74 15.50 -17.94 1.40
C ALA A 74 14.07 -17.38 1.55
N LEU A 75 13.18 -18.13 2.22
CA LEU A 75 11.80 -17.72 2.48
C LEU A 75 11.72 -16.49 3.41
N GLU A 76 12.61 -16.42 4.42
CA GLU A 76 12.72 -15.25 5.27
C GLU A 76 13.16 -14.01 4.47
N ASN A 77 14.17 -14.16 3.62
CA ASN A 77 14.64 -13.07 2.78
C ASN A 77 13.53 -12.55 1.84
N ILE A 78 12.80 -13.44 1.18
CA ILE A 78 11.67 -13.08 0.32
C ILE A 78 10.61 -12.30 1.12
N ARG A 79 10.30 -12.75 2.31
CA ARG A 79 9.35 -12.08 3.19
C ARG A 79 9.83 -10.69 3.61
N ASN A 80 11.08 -10.57 4.05
CA ASN A 80 11.67 -9.32 4.47
C ASN A 80 11.69 -8.29 3.34
N VAL A 81 11.99 -8.72 2.11
CA VAL A 81 11.93 -7.86 0.92
C VAL A 81 10.50 -7.34 0.70
N ARG A 82 9.50 -8.22 0.72
CA ARG A 82 8.10 -7.83 0.55
C ARG A 82 7.61 -6.87 1.64
N GLU A 83 7.95 -7.12 2.90
CA GLU A 83 7.59 -6.24 4.02
C GLU A 83 8.23 -4.84 3.86
N ARG A 84 9.49 -4.78 3.42
CA ARG A 84 10.18 -3.52 3.12
C ARG A 84 9.54 -2.77 1.94
N GLU A 85 9.20 -3.47 0.87
CA GLU A 85 8.53 -2.87 -0.30
C GLU A 85 7.17 -2.30 0.09
N GLN A 86 6.36 -3.03 0.85
CA GLN A 86 5.08 -2.54 1.33
C GLN A 86 5.23 -1.30 2.22
N THR A 87 6.19 -1.32 3.15
CA THR A 87 6.45 -0.18 4.03
C THR A 87 6.93 1.03 3.23
N ALA A 88 7.80 0.82 2.23
CA ALA A 88 8.27 1.89 1.37
C ALA A 88 7.14 2.52 0.54
N LEU A 89 6.24 1.70 -0.02
CA LEU A 89 5.07 2.20 -0.76
C LEU A 89 4.13 3.04 0.13
N LEU A 90 3.87 2.59 1.35
CA LEU A 90 3.07 3.35 2.31
C LEU A 90 3.72 4.68 2.67
N ALA A 91 5.02 4.67 2.97
CA ALA A 91 5.77 5.88 3.28
C ALA A 91 5.81 6.86 2.10
N GLN A 92 5.95 6.36 0.87
CA GLN A 92 5.91 7.18 -0.34
C GLN A 92 4.53 7.82 -0.54
N GLY A 93 3.45 7.08 -0.30
CA GLY A 93 2.07 7.59 -0.36
C GLY A 93 1.83 8.72 0.65
N GLU A 94 2.26 8.55 1.89
CA GLU A 94 2.16 9.58 2.94
C GLU A 94 3.01 10.82 2.60
N GLN A 95 4.21 10.64 2.06
CA GLN A 95 5.06 11.76 1.62
C GLN A 95 4.43 12.55 0.47
N LEU A 96 3.84 11.84 -0.51
CA LEU A 96 3.12 12.48 -1.62
C LEU A 96 1.94 13.28 -1.09
N ARG A 97 1.14 12.71 -0.19
CA ARG A 97 0.01 13.40 0.44
C ARG A 97 0.44 14.65 1.19
N ALA A 98 1.51 14.57 1.97
CA ALA A 98 2.05 15.72 2.70
C ALA A 98 2.54 16.84 1.75
N ASN A 99 3.19 16.46 0.65
CA ASN A 99 3.64 17.41 -0.36
C ASN A 99 2.47 18.08 -1.08
N LEU A 100 1.43 17.32 -1.46
CA LEU A 100 0.21 17.85 -2.05
C LEU A 100 -0.49 18.84 -1.13
N LEU A 101 -0.68 18.49 0.15
CA LEU A 101 -1.29 19.40 1.13
C LEU A 101 -0.50 20.70 1.32
N ARG A 102 0.84 20.63 1.27
CA ARG A 102 1.71 21.79 1.36
C ARG A 102 1.55 22.70 0.13
N SER A 103 1.55 22.10 -1.08
CA SER A 103 1.34 22.85 -2.33
C SER A 103 -0.03 23.53 -2.34
N ILE A 104 -1.10 22.80 -2.04
CA ILE A 104 -2.46 23.33 -1.97
C ILE A 104 -2.55 24.48 -0.96
N SER A 105 -1.94 24.31 0.22
CA SER A 105 -1.94 25.38 1.25
C SER A 105 -1.23 26.65 0.78
N HIS A 106 -0.15 26.50 0.01
CA HIS A 106 0.54 27.64 -0.61
C HIS A 106 -0.34 28.32 -1.66
N ASP A 107 -0.93 27.52 -2.55
CA ASP A 107 -1.72 28.03 -3.67
C ASP A 107 -3.04 28.67 -3.22
N LEU A 108 -3.63 28.21 -2.12
CA LEU A 108 -4.76 28.87 -1.46
C LEU A 108 -4.37 30.18 -0.79
N ARG A 109 -3.18 30.29 -0.20
CA ARG A 109 -2.75 31.47 0.57
C ARG A 109 -2.60 32.70 -0.31
N THR A 110 -2.09 32.55 -1.53
CA THR A 110 -1.79 33.66 -2.43
C THR A 110 -3.05 34.49 -2.77
N PRO A 111 -4.12 33.89 -3.35
CA PRO A 111 -5.34 34.65 -3.66
C PRO A 111 -6.07 35.12 -2.39
N LEU A 112 -6.07 34.33 -1.31
CA LEU A 112 -6.65 34.78 -0.04
C LEU A 112 -5.96 36.03 0.52
N THR A 113 -4.64 36.12 0.38
CA THR A 113 -3.88 37.30 0.80
C THR A 113 -4.20 38.49 -0.09
N ALA A 114 -4.34 38.29 -1.41
CA ALA A 114 -4.73 39.35 -2.34
C ALA A 114 -6.15 39.86 -2.07
N ILE A 115 -7.13 38.96 -1.92
CA ILE A 115 -8.52 39.31 -1.54
C ILE A 115 -8.53 40.13 -0.23
N SER A 116 -7.82 39.63 0.81
CA SER A 116 -7.76 40.32 2.11
C SER A 116 -7.10 41.68 2.01
N GLY A 117 -6.01 41.80 1.25
CA GLY A 117 -5.32 43.08 0.99
C GLY A 117 -6.19 44.06 0.25
N ASN A 118 -6.84 43.65 -0.83
CA ASN A 118 -7.76 44.42 -1.62
C ASN A 118 -8.97 44.91 -0.82
N ALA A 119 -9.58 44.01 -0.03
CA ALA A 119 -10.68 44.36 0.86
C ALA A 119 -10.25 45.36 1.94
N SER A 120 -9.07 45.16 2.55
CA SER A 120 -8.51 46.10 3.55
C SER A 120 -8.23 47.50 2.94
N ASN A 121 -7.75 47.53 1.70
CA ASN A 121 -7.55 48.81 0.98
C ASN A 121 -8.86 49.55 0.73
N LEU A 122 -9.91 48.84 0.29
CA LEU A 122 -11.25 49.41 0.13
C LEU A 122 -11.82 49.93 1.45
N LEU A 123 -11.64 49.23 2.55
CA LEU A 123 -12.12 49.66 3.87
C LEU A 123 -11.40 50.90 4.39
N SER A 124 -10.08 51.01 4.13
CA SER A 124 -9.26 52.09 4.68
C SER A 124 -9.19 53.30 3.80
N ASN A 125 -9.28 53.14 2.48
CA ASN A 125 -9.04 54.21 1.51
C ASN A 125 -10.16 54.34 0.44
N GLY A 126 -11.28 53.60 0.59
CA GLY A 126 -12.35 53.56 -0.42
C GLY A 126 -12.88 54.90 -0.85
N ASP A 127 -12.97 55.85 0.09
CA ASP A 127 -13.43 57.22 -0.19
C ASP A 127 -12.44 58.08 -1.00
N LYS A 128 -11.15 57.64 -1.04
CA LYS A 128 -10.08 58.35 -1.77
C LYS A 128 -9.82 57.75 -3.15
N LEU A 129 -10.40 56.63 -3.45
CA LEU A 129 -10.28 55.96 -4.74
C LEU A 129 -11.31 56.52 -5.72
N ASP A 130 -10.89 56.68 -6.95
CA ASP A 130 -11.82 56.95 -8.05
C ASP A 130 -12.66 55.70 -8.37
N ASP A 131 -13.74 55.88 -9.12
CA ASP A 131 -14.65 54.78 -9.45
C ASP A 131 -13.98 53.69 -10.31
N ALA A 132 -13.02 54.05 -11.15
CA ALA A 132 -12.30 53.11 -11.99
C ALA A 132 -11.38 52.20 -11.13
N ALA A 133 -10.59 52.82 -10.24
CA ALA A 133 -9.72 52.06 -9.32
C ALA A 133 -10.53 51.14 -8.37
N ARG A 134 -11.67 51.65 -7.89
CA ARG A 134 -12.56 50.84 -7.02
C ARG A 134 -13.15 49.65 -7.76
N THR A 135 -13.59 49.86 -9.01
CA THR A 135 -14.12 48.78 -9.86
C THR A 135 -13.05 47.73 -10.18
N ALA A 136 -11.81 48.17 -10.46
CA ALA A 136 -10.70 47.23 -10.69
C ALA A 136 -10.42 46.37 -9.47
N ILE A 137 -10.41 46.92 -8.25
CA ILE A 137 -10.21 46.13 -7.01
C ILE A 137 -11.35 45.16 -6.79
N TYR A 138 -12.61 45.52 -7.09
CA TYR A 138 -13.73 44.55 -7.00
C TYR A 138 -13.58 43.42 -8.00
N ALA A 139 -13.13 43.69 -9.22
CA ALA A 139 -12.86 42.69 -10.24
C ALA A 139 -11.76 41.72 -9.78
N ASP A 140 -10.64 42.23 -9.26
CA ASP A 140 -9.55 41.41 -8.73
C ASP A 140 -10.02 40.48 -7.61
N ILE A 141 -10.83 41.00 -6.66
CA ILE A 141 -11.40 40.17 -5.57
C ILE A 141 -12.32 39.10 -6.13
N HIS A 142 -13.13 39.42 -7.12
CA HIS A 142 -14.05 38.49 -7.74
C HIS A 142 -13.32 37.38 -8.47
N ASP A 143 -12.32 37.70 -9.26
CA ASP A 143 -11.54 36.76 -10.06
C ASP A 143 -10.73 35.79 -9.17
N ASP A 144 -10.09 36.33 -8.11
CA ASP A 144 -9.39 35.51 -7.12
C ASP A 144 -10.36 34.56 -6.37
N ALA A 145 -11.59 35.03 -6.08
CA ALA A 145 -12.61 34.20 -5.44
C ALA A 145 -13.10 33.09 -6.37
N LEU A 146 -13.34 33.36 -7.65
CA LEU A 146 -13.71 32.33 -8.65
C LEU A 146 -12.60 31.32 -8.85
N TRP A 147 -11.35 31.75 -8.89
CA TRP A 147 -10.21 30.87 -8.98
C TRP A 147 -10.14 29.90 -7.79
N LEU A 148 -10.36 30.39 -6.56
CA LEU A 148 -10.43 29.56 -5.35
C LEU A 148 -11.55 28.53 -5.40
N ILE A 149 -12.74 28.90 -5.88
CA ILE A 149 -13.86 27.98 -6.05
C ILE A 149 -13.47 26.85 -6.99
N ASN A 150 -12.93 27.16 -8.16
CA ASN A 150 -12.47 26.17 -9.13
C ASN A 150 -11.39 25.24 -8.56
N LEU A 151 -10.44 25.80 -7.79
CA LEU A 151 -9.41 24.98 -7.14
C LEU A 151 -10.00 23.98 -6.15
N VAL A 152 -10.96 24.41 -5.32
CA VAL A 152 -11.65 23.56 -4.35
C VAL A 152 -12.46 22.47 -5.07
N GLU A 153 -13.18 22.80 -6.15
CA GLU A 153 -13.93 21.84 -6.94
C GLU A 153 -13.03 20.78 -7.57
N ASN A 154 -11.89 21.18 -8.12
CA ASN A 154 -10.89 20.27 -8.67
C ASN A 154 -10.32 19.34 -7.58
N LEU A 155 -10.07 19.84 -6.38
CA LEU A 155 -9.60 19.05 -5.26
C LEU A 155 -10.64 18.01 -4.82
N LEU A 156 -11.91 18.41 -4.74
CA LEU A 156 -13.01 17.50 -4.42
C LEU A 156 -13.22 16.45 -5.51
N PHE A 157 -12.96 16.78 -6.77
CA PHE A 157 -13.00 15.85 -7.89
C PHE A 157 -11.91 14.77 -7.74
N VAL A 158 -10.67 15.16 -7.44
CA VAL A 158 -9.56 14.22 -7.22
C VAL A 158 -9.86 13.28 -6.05
N THR A 159 -10.36 13.80 -4.92
CA THR A 159 -10.70 12.96 -3.76
C THR A 159 -11.81 11.96 -4.05
N ARG A 160 -12.79 12.30 -4.89
CA ARG A 160 -13.85 11.37 -5.33
C ARG A 160 -13.31 10.24 -6.21
N ILE A 161 -12.28 10.51 -7.02
CA ILE A 161 -11.60 9.48 -7.83
C ILE A 161 -10.87 8.50 -6.90
N GLU A 162 -10.08 9.02 -5.93
CA GLU A 162 -9.32 8.19 -4.99
C GLU A 162 -10.22 7.29 -4.14
N ASP A 163 -11.39 7.80 -3.71
CA ASP A 163 -12.37 7.03 -2.96
C ASP A 163 -13.10 5.95 -3.81
N GLY A 164 -12.84 5.86 -5.11
CA GLY A 164 -13.54 4.92 -6.01
C GLY A 164 -15.03 5.20 -6.17
N ARG A 165 -15.51 6.38 -5.74
CA ARG A 165 -16.93 6.78 -5.77
C ARG A 165 -17.35 7.38 -7.11
N MET A 166 -16.41 7.56 -8.02
CA MET A 166 -16.68 8.13 -9.34
C MET A 166 -17.32 7.10 -10.26
N LYS A 167 -18.56 7.32 -10.64
CA LYS A 167 -19.22 6.57 -11.70
C LYS A 167 -18.86 7.19 -13.04
N ILE A 168 -17.87 6.63 -13.73
CA ILE A 168 -17.54 7.04 -15.10
C ILE A 168 -18.65 6.56 -16.01
N ARG A 169 -19.31 7.47 -16.69
CA ARG A 169 -20.30 7.19 -17.72
C ARG A 169 -19.58 7.35 -19.08
N LEU A 170 -19.32 6.22 -19.73
CA LEU A 170 -18.71 6.24 -21.06
C LEU A 170 -19.83 6.54 -22.08
N THR A 171 -19.73 7.67 -22.77
CA THR A 171 -20.55 8.06 -23.92
C THR A 171 -19.67 8.05 -25.16
N THR A 172 -20.22 7.59 -26.30
CA THR A 172 -19.51 7.65 -27.57
C THR A 172 -19.77 9.01 -28.19
N GLU A 173 -18.73 9.83 -28.33
CA GLU A 173 -18.80 11.16 -28.94
C GLU A 173 -17.85 11.24 -30.14
N LEU A 174 -18.15 12.11 -31.09
CA LEU A 174 -17.27 12.34 -32.23
C LEU A 174 -16.08 13.17 -31.75
N VAL A 175 -14.89 12.76 -32.15
CA VAL A 175 -13.63 13.46 -31.75
C VAL A 175 -13.63 14.94 -32.15
N ASP A 176 -14.26 15.23 -33.29
CA ASP A 176 -14.37 16.61 -33.80
C ASP A 176 -15.24 17.53 -32.93
N GLU A 177 -16.21 16.96 -32.20
CA GLU A 177 -17.06 17.72 -31.25
C GLU A 177 -16.32 18.03 -29.93
N VAL A 178 -15.45 17.12 -29.48
CA VAL A 178 -14.67 17.28 -28.22
C VAL A 178 -13.49 18.24 -28.37
N VAL A 179 -12.98 18.42 -29.59
CA VAL A 179 -11.81 19.28 -29.86
C VAL A 179 -12.20 20.73 -30.21
N CYS A 180 -13.50 20.98 -30.54
CA CYS A 180 -14.00 22.30 -30.91
C CYS A 180 -14.66 23.07 -29.75
N GLU A 181 -14.74 22.52 -28.54
CA GLU A 181 -15.14 23.23 -27.32
C GLU A 181 -13.90 23.77 -26.60
#